data_40ee83e03d7c4f2faf057f5c6615219b
#
_entry.id   40ee83e03d7c4f2faf057f5c6615219b
#
_cell.length_a   1.000
_cell.length_b   1.000
_cell.length_c   1.000
_cell.angle_alpha   90.00
_cell.angle_beta   90.00
_cell.angle_gamma   90.00
#
_symmetry.space_group_name_H-M   'P 1'
#
loop_
_entity.id
_entity.type
_entity.pdbx_description
1 polymer ?
#
loop_
_entity_poly.entity_id
_entity_poly.type
_entity_poly.pdbx_seq_one_letter_code
_entity_poly.pdbx_strand_id
1 'polypeptide(L)'
;TLKLNFFAKSDRGLIRDNNEDSGYAGPHLLILADGMGGHAAGEVASELMVNHLEILDQDPGQEDTKALLEAAADQANEAISDHVKAHPETEGMGTTLSTMLFNGTDFGVCHVGDSRGYLLRDGKLKQITKDDTYVQSLVDKGELDPGDVSSHPQKSLILKAYTGRPVEATLLSLIHI
;
A
#
# COMPACT_ATOMS: atom_id res chain seq x y z
N THR A 1 14.45 4.46 23.97
CA THR A 1 13.61 3.85 22.93
C THR A 1 12.87 4.96 22.21
N LEU A 2 12.99 5.00 20.91
CA LEU A 2 12.23 5.92 20.06
C LEU A 2 10.75 5.53 20.07
N LYS A 3 9.88 6.53 19.94
CA LYS A 3 8.43 6.34 19.84
C LYS A 3 7.94 7.00 18.56
N LEU A 4 7.05 6.32 17.86
CA LEU A 4 6.34 6.87 16.71
C LEU A 4 5.19 7.75 17.19
N ASN A 5 5.15 9.00 16.73
CA ASN A 5 3.94 9.82 16.78
C ASN A 5 3.22 9.67 15.44
N PHE A 6 1.95 9.37 15.48
CA PHE A 6 1.20 9.01 14.29
C PHE A 6 -0.09 9.82 14.16
N PHE A 7 -0.53 9.98 12.93
CA PHE A 7 -1.80 10.62 12.60
C PHE A 7 -2.33 10.03 11.28
N ALA A 8 -3.64 9.86 11.19
CA ALA A 8 -4.32 9.44 9.96
C ALA A 8 -5.45 10.39 9.63
N LYS A 9 -5.64 10.64 8.34
CA LYS A 9 -6.76 11.40 7.80
C LYS A 9 -7.19 10.80 6.47
N SER A 10 -8.48 10.64 6.30
CA SER A 10 -9.10 10.25 5.02
C SER A 10 -10.18 11.24 4.64
N ASP A 11 -10.40 11.43 3.34
CA ASP A 11 -11.40 12.33 2.81
C ASP A 11 -11.89 11.80 1.45
N ARG A 12 -13.18 11.80 1.23
CA ARG A 12 -13.79 11.37 -0.04
C ARG A 12 -13.40 12.24 -1.23
N GLY A 13 -13.03 13.50 -0.95
CA GLY A 13 -12.82 14.51 -1.97
C GLY A 13 -14.14 15.09 -2.52
N LEU A 14 -14.03 15.84 -3.61
CA LEU A 14 -15.15 16.63 -4.16
C LEU A 14 -15.81 15.99 -5.39
N ILE A 15 -15.26 14.91 -5.93
CA ILE A 15 -15.67 14.33 -7.22
C ILE A 15 -16.24 12.92 -7.07
N ARG A 16 -15.71 12.12 -6.15
CA ARG A 16 -16.12 10.74 -5.93
C ARG A 16 -17.38 10.65 -5.05
N ASP A 17 -18.23 9.67 -5.32
CA ASP A 17 -19.42 9.41 -4.51
C ASP A 17 -19.10 8.62 -3.24
N ASN A 18 -18.06 7.78 -3.29
CA ASN A 18 -17.57 6.96 -2.19
C ASN A 18 -16.05 7.12 -1.98
N ASN A 19 -15.56 6.61 -0.87
CA ASN A 19 -14.14 6.49 -0.55
C ASN A 19 -13.82 5.02 -0.33
N GLU A 20 -13.02 4.45 -1.22
CA GLU A 20 -12.61 3.04 -1.18
C GLU A 20 -11.22 2.86 -0.52
N ASP A 21 -10.65 3.95 -0.01
CA ASP A 21 -9.42 3.91 0.76
C ASP A 21 -9.67 3.40 2.17
N SER A 22 -8.76 2.57 2.65
CA SER A 22 -8.67 2.19 4.05
C SER A 22 -7.29 2.48 4.60
N GLY A 23 -7.20 2.82 5.87
CA GLY A 23 -5.94 3.16 6.49
C GLY A 23 -5.93 2.87 7.99
N TYR A 24 -4.72 2.74 8.51
CA TYR A 24 -4.49 2.57 9.94
C TYR A 24 -3.22 3.30 10.36
N ALA A 25 -3.23 3.91 11.52
CA ALA A 25 -2.04 4.51 12.11
C ALA A 25 -2.00 4.23 13.62
N GLY A 26 -0.93 3.61 14.07
CA GLY A 26 -0.71 3.23 15.45
C GLY A 26 0.76 3.40 15.87
N PRO A 27 1.08 3.01 17.12
CA PRO A 27 2.41 3.19 17.70
C PRO A 27 3.56 2.51 16.97
N HIS A 28 3.26 1.44 16.24
CA HIS A 28 4.25 0.66 15.51
C HIS A 28 3.95 0.51 14.02
N LEU A 29 2.69 0.69 13.62
CA LEU A 29 2.22 0.33 12.27
C LEU A 29 1.50 1.49 11.59
N LEU A 30 1.84 1.72 10.31
CA LEU A 30 1.13 2.63 9.41
C LEU A 30 0.68 1.83 8.18
N ILE A 31 -0.58 1.98 7.77
CA ILE A 31 -1.14 1.30 6.60
C ILE A 31 -1.93 2.30 5.75
N LEU A 32 -1.74 2.22 4.45
CA LEU A 32 -2.60 2.83 3.43
C LEU A 32 -2.93 1.79 2.38
N ALA A 33 -4.20 1.61 2.09
CA ALA A 33 -4.73 0.72 1.07
C ALA A 33 -5.78 1.46 0.25
N ASP A 34 -5.53 1.62 -1.05
CA ASP A 34 -6.46 2.23 -2.02
C ASP A 34 -7.19 1.10 -2.75
N GLY A 35 -8.47 0.98 -2.47
CA GLY A 35 -9.32 -0.06 -3.03
C GLY A 35 -9.74 0.25 -4.46
N MET A 36 -9.86 -0.80 -5.28
CA MET A 36 -10.32 -0.73 -6.65
C MET A 36 -11.33 -1.82 -6.95
N GLY A 37 -12.35 -1.46 -7.71
CA GLY A 37 -13.42 -2.39 -8.10
C GLY A 37 -14.76 -1.68 -8.25
N GLY A 38 -15.72 -2.32 -8.92
CA GLY A 38 -17.09 -1.80 -9.04
C GLY A 38 -17.94 -2.14 -7.81
N HIS A 39 -19.00 -1.35 -7.54
CA HIS A 39 -20.02 -1.65 -6.53
C HIS A 39 -19.49 -1.88 -5.10
N ALA A 40 -18.65 -0.98 -4.60
CA ALA A 40 -18.03 -1.04 -3.27
C ALA A 40 -17.08 -2.26 -3.04
N ALA A 41 -16.72 -2.99 -4.09
CA ALA A 41 -15.79 -4.12 -3.98
C ALA A 41 -14.37 -3.66 -3.61
N GLY A 42 -13.97 -2.47 -4.05
CA GLY A 42 -12.71 -1.84 -3.66
C GLY A 42 -12.62 -1.56 -2.17
N GLU A 43 -13.69 -1.06 -1.55
CA GLU A 43 -13.78 -0.86 -0.10
C GLU A 43 -13.57 -2.16 0.66
N VAL A 44 -14.23 -3.25 0.23
CA VAL A 44 -14.04 -4.57 0.84
C VAL A 44 -12.59 -5.05 0.72
N ALA A 45 -11.95 -4.87 -0.44
CA ALA A 45 -10.57 -5.27 -0.64
C ALA A 45 -9.59 -4.50 0.25
N SER A 46 -9.74 -3.18 0.33
CA SER A 46 -8.88 -2.34 1.18
C SER A 46 -9.10 -2.61 2.67
N GLU A 47 -10.34 -2.84 3.11
CA GLU A 47 -10.65 -3.23 4.49
C GLU A 47 -10.07 -4.60 4.85
N LEU A 48 -10.18 -5.62 4.00
CA LEU A 48 -9.57 -6.92 4.21
C LEU A 48 -8.06 -6.80 4.40
N MET A 49 -7.41 -5.96 3.60
CA MET A 49 -5.97 -5.72 3.72
C MET A 49 -5.63 -5.10 5.08
N VAL A 50 -6.30 -4.02 5.47
CA VAL A 50 -6.04 -3.34 6.74
C VAL A 50 -6.30 -4.27 7.93
N ASN A 51 -7.42 -4.98 7.93
CA ASN A 51 -7.81 -5.87 9.04
C ASN A 51 -6.80 -7.01 9.28
N HIS A 52 -6.14 -7.51 8.23
CA HIS A 52 -5.12 -8.55 8.38
C HIS A 52 -3.78 -7.99 8.86
N LEU A 53 -3.47 -6.72 8.57
CA LEU A 53 -2.22 -6.11 8.97
C LEU A 53 -2.27 -5.42 10.33
N GLU A 54 -3.42 -4.89 10.76
CA GLU A 54 -3.53 -4.10 12.00
C GLU A 54 -3.12 -4.88 13.27
N ILE A 55 -3.19 -6.20 13.24
CA ILE A 55 -2.73 -7.08 14.33
C ILE A 55 -1.22 -6.98 14.58
N LEU A 56 -0.45 -6.47 13.62
CA LEU A 56 0.99 -6.23 13.73
C LEU A 56 1.33 -4.94 14.50
N ASP A 57 0.34 -4.14 14.92
CA ASP A 57 0.58 -2.91 15.67
C ASP A 57 1.03 -3.18 17.11
N GLN A 58 2.16 -3.85 17.24
CA GLN A 58 2.84 -4.15 18.48
C GLN A 58 4.35 -4.16 18.25
N ASP A 59 5.13 -4.07 19.33
CA ASP A 59 6.59 -4.13 19.21
C ASP A 59 7.02 -5.49 18.63
N PRO A 60 7.59 -5.54 17.42
CA PRO A 60 8.02 -6.78 16.78
C PRO A 60 9.31 -7.35 17.38
N GLY A 61 9.97 -6.63 18.32
CA GLY A 61 11.20 -7.06 18.94
C GLY A 61 12.34 -7.25 17.91
N GLN A 62 12.85 -8.48 17.84
CA GLN A 62 13.94 -8.85 16.92
C GLN A 62 13.44 -9.52 15.62
N GLU A 63 12.14 -9.58 15.41
CA GLU A 63 11.58 -10.20 14.20
C GLU A 63 11.84 -9.32 12.95
N ASP A 64 11.94 -9.96 11.80
CA ASP A 64 12.08 -9.25 10.53
C ASP A 64 10.75 -8.57 10.16
N THR A 65 10.73 -7.25 10.30
CA THR A 65 9.55 -6.43 10.05
C THR A 65 9.02 -6.56 8.61
N LYS A 66 9.91 -6.76 7.64
CA LYS A 66 9.50 -6.95 6.23
C LYS A 66 8.82 -8.30 6.04
N ALA A 67 9.38 -9.36 6.62
CA ALA A 67 8.80 -10.69 6.54
C ALA A 67 7.42 -10.75 7.22
N LEU A 68 7.26 -10.07 8.37
CA LEU A 68 5.95 -9.96 9.04
C LEU A 68 4.92 -9.26 8.18
N LEU A 69 5.28 -8.13 7.56
CA LEU A 69 4.39 -7.38 6.67
C LEU A 69 4.01 -8.18 5.42
N GLU A 70 4.99 -8.83 4.78
CA GLU A 70 4.76 -9.64 3.59
C GLU A 70 3.81 -10.81 3.90
N ALA A 71 4.06 -11.54 4.97
CA ALA A 71 3.21 -12.67 5.38
C ALA A 71 1.77 -12.25 5.67
N ALA A 72 1.56 -11.13 6.37
CA ALA A 72 0.24 -10.61 6.65
C ALA A 72 -0.48 -10.10 5.38
N ALA A 73 0.25 -9.47 4.47
CA ALA A 73 -0.28 -9.03 3.17
C ALA A 73 -0.67 -10.22 2.29
N ASP A 74 0.10 -11.29 2.29
CA ASP A 74 -0.23 -12.53 1.55
C ASP A 74 -1.49 -13.19 2.11
N GLN A 75 -1.66 -13.25 3.43
CA GLN A 75 -2.88 -13.74 4.06
C GLN A 75 -4.10 -12.89 3.69
N ALA A 76 -3.95 -11.56 3.67
CA ALA A 76 -5.00 -10.66 3.19
C ALA A 76 -5.35 -10.91 1.72
N ASN A 77 -4.34 -11.17 0.89
CA ASN A 77 -4.55 -11.50 -0.53
C ASN A 77 -5.30 -12.82 -0.71
N GLU A 78 -5.02 -13.82 0.12
CA GLU A 78 -5.80 -15.07 0.15
C GLU A 78 -7.26 -14.81 0.56
N ALA A 79 -7.49 -13.94 1.56
CA ALA A 79 -8.83 -13.55 1.97
C ALA A 79 -9.59 -12.83 0.85
N ILE A 80 -8.93 -12.00 0.05
CA ILE A 80 -9.50 -11.39 -1.17
C ILE A 80 -9.89 -12.49 -2.16
N SER A 81 -9.02 -13.46 -2.41
CA SER A 81 -9.32 -14.60 -3.30
C SER A 81 -10.54 -15.39 -2.83
N ASP A 82 -10.64 -15.67 -1.53
CA ASP A 82 -11.76 -16.42 -0.97
C ASP A 82 -13.06 -15.60 -1.01
N HIS A 83 -12.99 -14.30 -0.82
CA HIS A 83 -14.14 -13.42 -0.97
C HIS A 83 -14.67 -13.45 -2.41
N VAL A 84 -13.81 -13.34 -3.41
CA VAL A 84 -14.21 -13.41 -4.83
C VAL A 84 -14.83 -14.76 -5.18
N LYS A 85 -14.31 -15.86 -4.65
CA LYS A 85 -14.92 -17.20 -4.86
C LYS A 85 -16.33 -17.28 -4.26
N ALA A 86 -16.55 -16.71 -3.08
CA ALA A 86 -17.85 -16.67 -2.42
C ALA A 86 -18.82 -15.65 -3.04
N HIS A 87 -18.28 -14.59 -3.64
CA HIS A 87 -19.01 -13.46 -4.25
C HIS A 87 -18.47 -13.16 -5.66
N PRO A 88 -18.79 -13.99 -6.68
CA PRO A 88 -18.24 -13.84 -8.03
C PRO A 88 -18.52 -12.49 -8.69
N GLU A 89 -19.55 -11.78 -8.24
CA GLU A 89 -19.88 -10.41 -8.67
C GLU A 89 -18.79 -9.39 -8.30
N THR A 90 -17.89 -9.74 -7.37
CA THR A 90 -16.77 -8.91 -6.95
C THR A 90 -15.47 -9.22 -7.71
N GLU A 91 -15.53 -10.05 -8.74
CA GLU A 91 -14.35 -10.35 -9.57
C GLU A 91 -13.73 -9.05 -10.13
N GLY A 92 -12.41 -8.95 -10.02
CA GLY A 92 -11.68 -7.75 -10.40
C GLY A 92 -11.49 -6.75 -9.26
N MET A 93 -12.03 -7.02 -8.06
CA MET A 93 -11.70 -6.23 -6.88
C MET A 93 -10.22 -6.38 -6.52
N GLY A 94 -9.68 -5.34 -5.94
CA GLY A 94 -8.30 -5.34 -5.47
C GLY A 94 -7.97 -4.13 -4.63
N THR A 95 -6.74 -4.08 -4.16
CA THR A 95 -6.24 -2.95 -3.39
C THR A 95 -4.74 -2.78 -3.59
N THR A 96 -4.28 -1.54 -3.52
CA THR A 96 -2.88 -1.22 -3.30
C THR A 96 -2.50 -1.48 -1.85
N LEU A 97 -1.22 -1.42 -1.54
CA LEU A 97 -0.72 -1.41 -0.16
C LEU A 97 0.55 -0.58 -0.09
N SER A 98 0.59 0.35 0.86
CA SER A 98 1.83 0.96 1.36
C SER A 98 1.79 0.90 2.88
N THR A 99 2.69 0.15 3.48
CA THR A 99 2.69 -0.09 4.92
C THR A 99 4.10 -0.06 5.50
N MET A 100 4.20 0.36 6.75
CA MET A 100 5.45 0.46 7.50
C MET A 100 5.27 -0.11 8.90
N LEU A 101 6.21 -0.96 9.32
CA LEU A 101 6.27 -1.51 10.67
C LEU A 101 7.57 -1.05 11.36
N PHE A 102 7.41 -0.40 12.51
CA PHE A 102 8.50 0.17 13.31
C PHE A 102 8.86 -0.73 14.47
N ASN A 103 10.15 -1.05 14.62
CA ASN A 103 10.67 -1.89 15.70
C ASN A 103 11.46 -1.12 16.79
N GLY A 104 11.33 0.21 16.80
CA GLY A 104 12.08 1.06 17.74
C GLY A 104 13.39 1.60 17.16
N THR A 105 13.88 1.08 16.04
CA THR A 105 15.13 1.47 15.38
C THR A 105 14.93 1.66 13.88
N ASP A 106 14.29 0.70 13.24
CA ASP A 106 14.13 0.61 11.79
C ASP A 106 12.65 0.53 11.41
N PHE A 107 12.37 0.90 10.16
CA PHE A 107 11.10 0.64 9.52
C PHE A 107 11.25 -0.44 8.46
N GLY A 108 10.47 -1.51 8.56
CA GLY A 108 10.17 -2.37 7.42
C GLY A 108 9.05 -1.74 6.60
N VAL A 109 9.17 -1.81 5.28
CA VAL A 109 8.19 -1.28 4.33
C VAL A 109 7.78 -2.40 3.39
N CYS A 110 6.47 -2.54 3.16
CA CYS A 110 5.91 -3.39 2.12
C CYS A 110 5.03 -2.54 1.21
N HIS A 111 5.25 -2.62 -0.10
CA HIS A 111 4.59 -1.76 -1.07
C HIS A 111 4.16 -2.53 -2.32
N VAL A 112 2.91 -2.32 -2.73
CA VAL A 112 2.33 -2.75 -4.01
C VAL A 112 1.37 -1.66 -4.51
N GLY A 113 1.56 -1.20 -5.72
CA GLY A 113 0.67 -0.25 -6.38
C GLY A 113 1.24 1.16 -6.50
N ASP A 114 0.35 2.15 -6.54
CA ASP A 114 0.69 3.57 -6.76
C ASP A 114 0.36 4.49 -5.57
N SER A 115 -0.07 3.94 -4.43
CA SER A 115 -0.06 4.67 -3.16
C SER A 115 1.38 4.97 -2.76
N ARG A 116 1.66 6.14 -2.17
CA ARG A 116 3.03 6.61 -2.01
C ARG A 116 3.43 6.87 -0.57
N GLY A 117 4.64 6.47 -0.24
CA GLY A 117 5.33 6.84 0.98
C GLY A 117 6.40 7.89 0.73
N TYR A 118 6.49 8.87 1.62
CA TYR A 118 7.47 9.95 1.56
C TYR A 118 8.22 10.08 2.88
N LEU A 119 9.49 10.43 2.78
CA LEU A 119 10.32 10.81 3.91
C LEU A 119 10.65 12.30 3.83
N LEU A 120 10.28 13.05 4.87
CA LEU A 120 10.72 14.43 5.07
C LEU A 120 11.83 14.45 6.12
N ARG A 121 13.03 14.82 5.72
CA ARG A 121 14.20 14.94 6.60
C ARG A 121 15.01 16.17 6.23
N ASP A 122 15.38 16.97 7.21
CA ASP A 122 16.16 18.20 7.02
C ASP A 122 15.58 19.14 5.96
N GLY A 123 14.25 19.27 5.94
CA GLY A 123 13.53 20.10 4.98
C GLY A 123 13.48 19.53 3.55
N LYS A 124 13.99 18.32 3.32
CA LYS A 124 13.98 17.65 2.02
C LYS A 124 12.93 16.52 2.00
N LEU A 125 12.00 16.60 1.06
CA LEU A 125 11.00 15.57 0.82
C LEU A 125 11.52 14.60 -0.23
N LYS A 126 11.50 13.30 0.09
CA LYS A 126 11.90 12.22 -0.83
C LYS A 126 10.79 11.18 -0.87
N GLN A 127 10.35 10.80 -2.07
CA GLN A 127 9.50 9.63 -2.27
C GLN A 127 10.34 8.36 -2.04
N ILE A 128 9.90 7.49 -1.16
CA ILE A 128 10.60 6.25 -0.81
C ILE A 128 10.01 5.02 -1.52
N THR A 129 8.76 5.10 -1.96
CA THR A 129 8.11 4.05 -2.77
C THR A 129 8.22 4.37 -4.25
N LYS A 130 8.19 3.35 -5.08
CA LYS A 130 8.13 3.47 -6.54
C LYS A 130 6.80 2.97 -7.03
N ASP A 131 6.13 3.72 -7.87
CA ASP A 131 4.81 3.36 -8.37
C ASP A 131 4.88 2.11 -9.26
N ASP A 132 4.00 1.16 -9.01
CA ASP A 132 3.78 -0.01 -9.87
C ASP A 132 2.77 0.34 -10.98
N THR A 133 3.12 1.31 -11.84
CA THR A 133 2.29 1.80 -12.94
C THR A 133 2.93 1.57 -14.30
N TYR A 134 2.10 1.55 -15.34
CA TYR A 134 2.59 1.42 -16.70
C TYR A 134 3.53 2.57 -17.08
N VAL A 135 3.15 3.81 -16.75
CA VAL A 135 4.00 4.98 -17.05
C VAL A 135 5.34 4.95 -16.32
N GLN A 136 5.38 4.46 -15.07
CA GLN A 136 6.64 4.28 -14.35
C GLN A 136 7.52 3.22 -15.04
N SER A 137 6.93 2.15 -15.58
CA SER A 137 7.67 1.15 -16.34
C SER A 137 8.30 1.71 -17.62
N LEU A 138 7.63 2.66 -18.26
CA LEU A 138 8.17 3.38 -19.43
C LEU A 138 9.33 4.29 -19.05
N VAL A 139 9.21 5.02 -17.93
CA VAL A 139 10.31 5.84 -17.39
C VAL A 139 11.52 5.00 -17.08
N ASP A 140 11.34 3.84 -16.44
CA ASP A 140 12.42 2.92 -16.08
C ASP A 140 13.17 2.36 -17.31
N LYS A 141 12.46 2.19 -18.42
CA LYS A 141 13.04 1.76 -19.71
C LYS A 141 13.65 2.90 -20.51
N GLY A 142 13.49 4.14 -20.06
CA GLY A 142 13.93 5.32 -20.82
C GLY A 142 13.03 5.66 -22.03
N GLU A 143 11.81 5.11 -22.06
CA GLU A 143 10.84 5.33 -23.15
C GLU A 143 9.91 6.53 -22.90
N LEU A 144 9.90 7.05 -21.67
CA LEU A 144 9.11 8.21 -21.26
C LEU A 144 9.94 9.12 -20.34
N ASP A 145 9.91 10.43 -20.60
CA ASP A 145 10.52 11.41 -19.70
C ASP A 145 9.69 11.53 -18.40
N PRO A 146 10.31 11.56 -17.20
CA PRO A 146 9.59 11.76 -15.95
C PRO A 146 8.66 12.98 -15.92
N GLY A 147 9.02 14.04 -16.65
CA GLY A 147 8.19 15.24 -16.78
C GLY A 147 6.88 15.05 -17.54
N ASP A 148 6.80 14.03 -18.39
CA ASP A 148 5.65 13.74 -19.24
C ASP A 148 4.66 12.72 -18.64
N VAL A 149 4.99 12.13 -17.48
CA VAL A 149 4.14 11.14 -16.80
C VAL A 149 2.73 11.65 -16.54
N SER A 150 2.60 12.89 -16.06
CA SER A 150 1.30 13.47 -15.69
C SER A 150 0.36 13.71 -16.88
N SER A 151 0.91 13.85 -18.10
CA SER A 151 0.15 14.07 -19.33
C SER A 151 -0.12 12.77 -20.11
N HIS A 152 0.46 11.65 -19.72
CA HIS A 152 0.32 10.40 -20.46
C HIS A 152 -1.12 9.85 -20.38
N PRO A 153 -1.71 9.36 -21.49
CA PRO A 153 -3.09 8.84 -21.51
C PRO A 153 -3.34 7.68 -20.54
N GLN A 154 -2.33 6.86 -20.29
CA GLN A 154 -2.40 5.68 -19.41
C GLN A 154 -1.74 5.89 -18.04
N LYS A 155 -1.67 7.14 -17.57
CA LYS A 155 -1.03 7.48 -16.28
C LYS A 155 -1.63 6.79 -15.07
N SER A 156 -2.88 6.39 -15.13
CA SER A 156 -3.60 5.73 -14.04
C SER A 156 -3.63 4.20 -14.19
N LEU A 157 -2.90 3.62 -15.15
CA LEU A 157 -2.87 2.17 -15.33
C LEU A 157 -1.91 1.53 -14.32
N ILE A 158 -2.49 0.86 -13.31
CA ILE A 158 -1.76 0.11 -12.28
C ILE A 158 -1.36 -1.25 -12.83
N LEU A 159 -0.11 -1.66 -12.61
CA LEU A 159 0.41 -2.95 -13.05
C LEU A 159 0.41 -4.02 -11.95
N LYS A 160 0.43 -3.60 -10.67
CA LYS A 160 0.41 -4.49 -9.52
C LYS A 160 -0.60 -4.03 -8.48
N ALA A 161 -1.41 -4.97 -8.03
CA ALA A 161 -2.34 -4.80 -6.92
C ALA A 161 -2.59 -6.17 -6.27
N TYR A 162 -3.09 -6.18 -5.05
CA TYR A 162 -3.59 -7.38 -4.40
C TYR A 162 -5.02 -7.65 -4.89
N THR A 163 -5.21 -8.69 -5.69
CA THR A 163 -6.48 -9.06 -6.33
C THR A 163 -6.90 -10.49 -6.03
N GLY A 164 -6.26 -11.13 -5.05
CA GLY A 164 -6.41 -12.56 -4.78
C GLY A 164 -5.51 -13.46 -5.64
N ARG A 165 -4.74 -12.87 -6.55
CA ARG A 165 -3.74 -13.57 -7.36
C ARG A 165 -2.34 -13.29 -6.79
N PRO A 166 -1.36 -14.21 -7.01
CA PRO A 166 0.01 -13.97 -6.57
C PRO A 166 0.57 -12.65 -7.11
N VAL A 167 1.18 -11.87 -6.24
CA VAL A 167 1.85 -10.61 -6.56
C VAL A 167 3.12 -10.49 -5.73
N GLU A 168 4.19 -9.99 -6.35
CA GLU A 168 5.45 -9.73 -5.67
C GLU A 168 5.48 -8.30 -5.15
N ALA A 169 5.56 -8.16 -3.82
CA ALA A 169 5.67 -6.87 -3.16
C ALA A 169 7.10 -6.33 -3.20
N THR A 170 7.24 -5.01 -3.20
CA THR A 170 8.51 -4.34 -2.94
C THR A 170 8.71 -4.23 -1.43
N LEU A 171 9.81 -4.81 -0.93
CA LEU A 171 10.19 -4.79 0.48
C LEU A 171 11.41 -3.89 0.67
N LEU A 172 11.31 -2.91 1.57
CA LEU A 172 12.36 -1.94 1.87
C LEU A 172 12.63 -1.91 3.36
N SER A 173 13.86 -1.54 3.73
CA SER A 173 14.22 -1.16 5.09
C SER A 173 14.64 0.31 5.11
N LEU A 174 14.06 1.07 6.02
CA LEU A 174 14.48 2.43 6.33
C LEU A 174 15.14 2.40 7.71
N ILE A 175 16.46 2.53 7.71
CA ILE A 175 17.22 2.60 8.94
C ILE A 175 17.02 3.99 9.52
N HIS A 176 16.66 4.06 10.80
CA HIS A 176 16.65 5.30 11.53
C HIS A 176 18.08 5.75 11.80
N ILE A 177 18.35 6.99 11.51
CA ILE A 177 19.64 7.63 11.79
C ILE A 177 19.39 8.87 12.62
#